data_7dc2c9bbad84c2a191285c08c1045284
#
_entry.id   7dc2c9bbad84c2a191285c08c1045284
#
_cell.length_a   1.000
_cell.length_b   1.000
_cell.length_c   1.000
_cell.angle_alpha   90.00
_cell.angle_beta   90.00
_cell.angle_gamma   90.00
#
_symmetry.space_group_name_H-M   'P 1'
#
loop_
_entity.id
_entity.type
_entity.pdbx_description
1 polymer ?
#
loop_
_entity_poly.entity_id
_entity_poly.type
_entity_poly.pdbx_seq_one_letter_code
_entity_poly.pdbx_strand_id
1 'polypeptide(L)'
;MIHRVKTFTEEDCNKIETIVDNLDKLWINRSCERRFAFENSFKISRAPFWTLGAVSYLDSTQDPERYAKHKTYLNPVLIKKFNWIYEIICEKLQREFSEPVVIDKFLAHPGFHIFATKTGSVLEPEYLKLFEEPLGSVHVDVQYEEHYDYWHSFKEVDLENTLSFTIPINLPTHGGGLYTWEDIVDPLLFNYTTNENKLDELESPSVSNLYNKGEMIYFIGHLLHQMMPGTQLQPTDRRITVQGHGVKCDGVWRLYW
;
A
#
# COMPACT_ATOMS: atom_id res chain seq x y z
N MET A 1 12.40 1.73 11.67
CA MET A 1 12.76 0.28 11.72
C MET A 1 11.58 -0.55 11.25
N ILE A 2 11.80 -1.54 10.39
CA ILE A 2 10.79 -2.47 9.88
C ILE A 2 10.55 -3.61 10.86
N HIS A 3 9.28 -3.91 11.12
CA HIS A 3 8.81 -5.05 11.90
C HIS A 3 8.11 -6.08 11.01
N ARG A 4 8.06 -7.34 11.45
CA ARG A 4 7.51 -8.46 10.67
C ARG A 4 6.68 -9.37 11.56
N VAL A 5 5.46 -9.69 11.09
CA VAL A 5 4.54 -10.57 11.82
C VAL A 5 3.87 -11.55 10.86
N LYS A 6 4.00 -12.85 11.11
CA LYS A 6 3.26 -13.86 10.35
C LYS A 6 1.77 -13.70 10.61
N THR A 7 1.03 -13.30 9.57
CA THR A 7 -0.38 -12.90 9.66
C THR A 7 -1.30 -13.94 9.04
N PHE A 8 -1.01 -14.35 7.81
CA PHE A 8 -1.83 -15.30 7.06
C PHE A 8 -1.06 -16.57 6.71
N THR A 9 -1.74 -17.69 6.68
CA THR A 9 -1.25 -18.94 6.11
C THR A 9 -1.26 -18.86 4.58
N GLU A 10 -0.64 -19.82 3.91
CA GLU A 10 -0.72 -19.92 2.45
C GLU A 10 -2.15 -20.19 1.98
N GLU A 11 -2.92 -21.00 2.72
CA GLU A 11 -4.33 -21.27 2.45
C GLU A 11 -5.16 -19.99 2.55
N ASP A 12 -4.94 -19.17 3.59
CA ASP A 12 -5.59 -17.87 3.73
C ASP A 12 -5.27 -16.95 2.54
N CYS A 13 -4.01 -16.86 2.15
CA CYS A 13 -3.59 -16.05 1.01
C CYS A 13 -4.28 -16.51 -0.29
N ASN A 14 -4.35 -17.80 -0.56
CA ASN A 14 -5.02 -18.34 -1.74
C ASN A 14 -6.53 -18.06 -1.73
N LYS A 15 -7.16 -18.14 -0.54
CA LYS A 15 -8.57 -17.78 -0.35
C LYS A 15 -8.80 -16.28 -0.58
N ILE A 16 -7.94 -15.42 -0.03
CA ILE A 16 -8.00 -13.96 -0.24
C ILE A 16 -7.87 -13.63 -1.73
N GLU A 17 -6.86 -14.18 -2.39
CA GLU A 17 -6.63 -13.99 -3.83
C GLU A 17 -7.86 -14.36 -4.66
N THR A 18 -8.46 -15.52 -4.38
CA THR A 18 -9.68 -15.97 -5.05
C THR A 18 -10.84 -14.98 -4.86
N ILE A 19 -11.00 -14.43 -3.65
CA ILE A 19 -12.06 -13.44 -3.38
C ILE A 19 -11.76 -12.13 -4.12
N VAL A 20 -10.52 -11.66 -4.11
CA VAL A 20 -10.09 -10.45 -4.83
C VAL A 20 -10.38 -10.59 -6.32
N ASP A 21 -10.03 -11.73 -6.94
CA ASP A 21 -10.27 -11.99 -8.36
C ASP A 21 -11.77 -12.05 -8.71
N ASN A 22 -12.60 -12.58 -7.83
CA ASN A 22 -14.06 -12.59 -8.02
C ASN A 22 -14.70 -11.19 -7.91
N LEU A 23 -13.95 -10.21 -7.42
CA LEU A 23 -14.36 -8.81 -7.32
C LEU A 23 -13.73 -7.91 -8.40
N ASP A 24 -13.20 -8.47 -9.46
CA ASP A 24 -12.47 -7.75 -10.52
C ASP A 24 -13.26 -6.58 -11.14
N LYS A 25 -14.59 -6.68 -11.21
CA LYS A 25 -15.47 -5.61 -11.68
C LYS A 25 -15.51 -4.39 -10.76
N LEU A 26 -15.03 -4.54 -9.53
CA LEU A 26 -14.95 -3.48 -8.53
C LEU A 26 -13.54 -2.89 -8.41
N TRP A 27 -12.58 -3.42 -9.16
CA TRP A 27 -11.23 -2.87 -9.16
C TRP A 27 -11.22 -1.49 -9.81
N ILE A 28 -10.64 -0.53 -9.11
CA ILE A 28 -10.47 0.83 -9.62
C ILE A 28 -9.15 0.86 -10.38
N ASN A 29 -9.21 1.21 -11.67
CA ASN A 29 -8.01 1.36 -12.48
C ASN A 29 -7.21 2.58 -12.02
N ARG A 30 -5.95 2.35 -11.65
CA ARG A 30 -4.98 3.35 -11.19
C ARG A 30 -3.80 3.48 -12.15
N SER A 31 -3.91 2.88 -13.33
CA SER A 31 -2.82 2.91 -14.31
C SER A 31 -2.36 4.35 -14.53
N CYS A 32 -1.17 4.65 -14.09
CA CYS A 32 -0.55 5.96 -14.33
C CYS A 32 0.19 5.92 -15.66
N GLU A 33 0.11 7.01 -16.40
CA GLU A 33 0.97 7.21 -17.57
C GLU A 33 2.38 7.48 -17.06
N ARG A 34 3.33 6.59 -17.40
CA ARG A 34 4.74 6.85 -17.20
C ARG A 34 5.38 7.24 -18.51
N ARG A 35 6.13 8.33 -18.49
CA ARG A 35 6.98 8.74 -19.60
C ARG A 35 8.35 8.11 -19.39
N PHE A 36 8.69 7.18 -20.29
CA PHE A 36 10.04 6.62 -20.35
C PHE A 36 10.81 7.37 -21.44
N ALA A 37 12.00 7.88 -21.08
CA ALA A 37 12.94 8.38 -22.06
C ALA A 37 13.75 7.20 -22.61
N PHE A 38 13.40 6.75 -23.83
CA PHE A 38 14.24 5.85 -24.60
C PHE A 38 14.87 6.65 -25.74
N GLU A 39 16.20 6.68 -25.83
CA GLU A 39 17.02 7.16 -26.95
C GLU A 39 16.25 8.09 -27.95
N ASN A 40 15.93 9.33 -27.54
CA ASN A 40 15.25 10.35 -28.32
C ASN A 40 13.73 10.16 -28.60
N SER A 41 13.06 9.21 -27.96
CA SER A 41 11.60 9.09 -28.02
C SER A 41 10.99 8.89 -26.64
N PHE A 42 9.82 9.53 -26.40
CA PHE A 42 9.02 9.30 -25.19
C PHE A 42 7.97 8.24 -25.48
N LYS A 43 8.04 7.09 -24.85
CA LYS A 43 6.96 6.11 -24.87
C LYS A 43 6.09 6.32 -23.63
N ILE A 44 4.82 6.62 -23.82
CA ILE A 44 3.83 6.64 -22.74
C ILE A 44 3.35 5.20 -22.57
N SER A 45 3.58 4.63 -21.41
CA SER A 45 3.08 3.31 -21.08
C SER A 45 2.23 3.35 -19.81
N ARG A 46 1.17 2.55 -19.78
CA ARG A 46 0.27 2.44 -18.62
C ARG A 46 0.53 1.13 -17.92
N ALA A 47 1.20 1.18 -16.78
CA ALA A 47 1.39 0.01 -15.94
C ALA A 47 0.02 -0.50 -15.45
N PRO A 48 -0.29 -1.79 -15.60
CA PRO A 48 -1.53 -2.37 -15.09
C PRO A 48 -1.53 -2.36 -13.56
N PHE A 49 -2.18 -1.36 -12.99
CA PHE A 49 -2.29 -1.15 -11.55
C PHE A 49 -3.73 -0.82 -11.18
N TRP A 50 -4.28 -1.55 -10.21
CA TRP A 50 -5.63 -1.38 -9.68
C TRP A 50 -5.62 -1.38 -8.16
N THR A 51 -6.70 -0.83 -7.60
CA THR A 51 -7.03 -0.96 -6.18
C THR A 51 -8.41 -1.56 -6.01
N LEU A 52 -8.58 -2.38 -4.97
CA LEU A 52 -9.88 -2.78 -4.46
C LEU A 52 -10.04 -2.14 -3.08
N GLY A 53 -10.74 -1.02 -3.02
CA GLY A 53 -10.88 -0.11 -1.89
C GLY A 53 -10.67 1.34 -2.31
N ALA A 54 -11.14 2.29 -1.51
CA ALA A 54 -10.82 3.70 -1.66
C ALA A 54 -9.45 3.98 -1.03
N VAL A 55 -8.67 4.84 -1.66
CA VAL A 55 -7.30 5.14 -1.23
C VAL A 55 -7.17 6.65 -1.04
N SER A 56 -6.85 7.09 0.16
CA SER A 56 -6.79 8.53 0.50
C SER A 56 -5.93 9.31 -0.49
N TYR A 57 -4.67 8.98 -0.63
CA TYR A 57 -3.71 9.71 -1.47
C TYR A 57 -3.96 9.59 -2.99
N LEU A 58 -4.78 8.65 -3.47
CA LEU A 58 -5.13 8.52 -4.89
C LEU A 58 -6.50 9.10 -5.23
N ASP A 59 -7.40 9.15 -4.27
CA ASP A 59 -8.77 9.61 -4.48
C ASP A 59 -8.97 11.06 -3.99
N SER A 60 -8.50 11.42 -2.78
CA SER A 60 -8.74 12.73 -2.19
C SER A 60 -7.95 13.85 -2.86
N THR A 61 -6.71 13.59 -3.25
CA THR A 61 -5.83 14.60 -3.88
C THR A 61 -6.38 15.13 -5.21
N GLN A 62 -7.18 14.34 -5.91
CA GLN A 62 -7.77 14.73 -7.20
C GLN A 62 -9.18 15.27 -7.03
N ASP A 63 -9.95 14.67 -6.13
CA ASP A 63 -11.35 14.99 -5.89
C ASP A 63 -11.83 14.38 -4.56
N PRO A 64 -12.04 15.18 -3.51
CA PRO A 64 -12.53 14.68 -2.22
C PRO A 64 -13.86 13.92 -2.31
N GLU A 65 -14.75 14.29 -3.25
CA GLU A 65 -16.01 13.57 -3.47
C GLU A 65 -15.77 12.16 -4.00
N ARG A 66 -14.70 11.96 -4.77
CA ARG A 66 -14.31 10.66 -5.30
C ARG A 66 -13.94 9.69 -4.19
N TYR A 67 -13.16 10.13 -3.20
CA TYR A 67 -12.85 9.32 -2.02
C TYR A 67 -14.12 8.93 -1.27
N ALA A 68 -14.98 9.90 -0.96
CA ALA A 68 -16.23 9.66 -0.24
C ALA A 68 -17.13 8.68 -1.00
N LYS A 69 -17.24 8.82 -2.33
CA LYS A 69 -18.02 7.92 -3.18
C LYS A 69 -17.46 6.50 -3.19
N HIS A 70 -16.15 6.33 -3.42
CA HIS A 70 -15.51 5.02 -3.43
C HIS A 70 -15.62 4.35 -2.07
N LYS A 71 -15.34 5.06 -0.99
CA LYS A 71 -15.48 4.56 0.39
C LYS A 71 -16.90 4.07 0.67
N THR A 72 -17.92 4.88 0.39
CA THR A 72 -19.32 4.54 0.63
C THR A 72 -19.75 3.28 -0.13
N TYR A 73 -19.24 3.11 -1.34
CA TYR A 73 -19.58 1.96 -2.17
C TYR A 73 -18.78 0.71 -1.82
N LEU A 74 -17.48 0.83 -1.53
CA LEU A 74 -16.58 -0.32 -1.37
C LEU A 74 -16.48 -0.83 0.05
N ASN A 75 -16.55 0.03 1.10
CA ASN A 75 -16.46 -0.43 2.48
C ASN A 75 -17.47 -1.55 2.82
N PRO A 76 -18.77 -1.45 2.44
CA PRO A 76 -19.73 -2.56 2.71
C PRO A 76 -19.34 -3.87 2.04
N VAL A 77 -18.75 -3.81 0.83
CA VAL A 77 -18.27 -5.01 0.12
C VAL A 77 -17.05 -5.58 0.82
N LEU A 78 -16.09 -4.73 1.19
CA LEU A 78 -14.89 -5.13 1.91
C LEU A 78 -15.22 -5.78 3.25
N ILE A 79 -16.11 -5.18 4.06
CA ILE A 79 -16.58 -5.78 5.31
C ILE A 79 -17.21 -7.16 5.04
N LYS A 80 -18.15 -7.24 4.10
CA LYS A 80 -18.85 -8.49 3.82
C LYS A 80 -17.92 -9.63 3.40
N LYS A 81 -16.84 -9.32 2.69
CA LYS A 81 -15.94 -10.33 2.10
C LYS A 81 -14.68 -10.59 2.93
N PHE A 82 -14.21 -9.58 3.64
CA PHE A 82 -12.88 -9.57 4.27
C PHE A 82 -12.89 -9.24 5.77
N ASN A 83 -14.05 -9.18 6.44
CA ASN A 83 -14.08 -8.89 7.88
C ASN A 83 -13.16 -9.81 8.69
N TRP A 84 -13.10 -11.09 8.31
CA TRP A 84 -12.24 -12.08 8.97
C TRP A 84 -10.74 -11.76 8.86
N ILE A 85 -10.27 -11.13 7.76
CA ILE A 85 -8.87 -10.70 7.65
C ILE A 85 -8.63 -9.46 8.50
N TYR A 86 -9.60 -8.56 8.60
CA TYR A 86 -9.50 -7.39 9.47
C TYR A 86 -9.42 -7.77 10.94
N GLU A 87 -10.19 -8.77 11.36
CA GLU A 87 -10.12 -9.33 12.72
C GLU A 87 -8.72 -9.89 13.00
N ILE A 88 -8.15 -10.67 12.06
CA ILE A 88 -6.79 -11.20 12.20
C ILE A 88 -5.75 -10.08 12.25
N ILE A 89 -5.84 -9.09 11.35
CA ILE A 89 -4.90 -7.94 11.33
C ILE A 89 -4.95 -7.19 12.66
N CYS A 90 -6.15 -6.83 13.13
CA CYS A 90 -6.32 -6.13 14.39
C CYS A 90 -5.78 -6.95 15.56
N GLU A 91 -6.08 -8.25 15.63
CA GLU A 91 -5.57 -9.14 16.68
C GLU A 91 -4.04 -9.22 16.69
N LYS A 92 -3.40 -9.34 15.53
CA LYS A 92 -1.94 -9.38 15.42
C LYS A 92 -1.31 -8.06 15.89
N LEU A 93 -1.78 -6.93 15.38
CA LEU A 93 -1.26 -5.62 15.78
C LEU A 93 -1.56 -5.31 17.25
N GLN A 94 -2.72 -5.72 17.78
CA GLN A 94 -3.03 -5.56 19.19
C GLN A 94 -2.04 -6.34 20.09
N ARG A 95 -1.61 -7.52 19.67
CA ARG A 95 -0.59 -8.28 20.39
C ARG A 95 0.79 -7.61 20.34
N GLU A 96 1.16 -7.07 19.16
CA GLU A 96 2.44 -6.37 18.99
C GLU A 96 2.52 -5.08 19.83
N PHE A 97 1.44 -4.32 19.87
CA PHE A 97 1.40 -3.03 20.55
C PHE A 97 0.98 -3.12 22.02
N SER A 98 0.37 -4.23 22.43
CA SER A 98 -0.32 -4.37 23.73
C SER A 98 -1.38 -3.29 23.97
N GLU A 99 -1.99 -2.80 22.89
CA GLU A 99 -2.97 -1.71 22.85
C GLU A 99 -4.14 -2.09 21.93
N PRO A 100 -5.35 -1.53 22.17
CA PRO A 100 -6.50 -1.80 21.30
C PRO A 100 -6.25 -1.35 19.86
N VAL A 101 -6.63 -2.19 18.90
CA VAL A 101 -6.56 -1.90 17.47
C VAL A 101 -7.92 -2.17 16.83
N VAL A 102 -8.44 -1.23 16.06
CA VAL A 102 -9.75 -1.34 15.39
C VAL A 102 -9.66 -0.84 13.95
N ILE A 103 -10.56 -1.32 13.10
CA ILE A 103 -10.76 -0.69 11.79
C ILE A 103 -11.59 0.58 12.03
N ASP A 104 -11.13 1.71 11.48
CA ASP A 104 -11.90 2.95 11.56
C ASP A 104 -13.19 2.83 10.75
N LYS A 105 -14.30 3.22 11.37
CA LYS A 105 -15.63 3.06 10.77
C LYS A 105 -16.03 4.21 9.84
N PHE A 106 -15.32 5.33 9.89
CA PHE A 106 -15.65 6.53 9.13
C PHE A 106 -14.75 6.72 7.91
N LEU A 107 -13.56 6.12 7.91
CA LEU A 107 -12.62 6.18 6.81
C LEU A 107 -12.70 4.95 5.90
N ALA A 108 -11.95 4.96 4.81
CA ALA A 108 -11.82 3.78 3.96
C ALA A 108 -11.12 2.65 4.72
N HIS A 109 -11.61 1.44 4.55
CA HIS A 109 -11.01 0.26 5.16
C HIS A 109 -9.74 -0.14 4.43
N PRO A 110 -8.77 -0.76 5.11
CA PRO A 110 -7.61 -1.36 4.46
C PRO A 110 -8.01 -2.18 3.24
N GLY A 111 -7.33 -1.97 2.14
CA GLY A 111 -7.72 -2.54 0.86
C GLY A 111 -6.56 -3.18 0.11
N PHE A 112 -6.73 -3.38 -1.19
CA PHE A 112 -5.79 -4.15 -1.98
C PHE A 112 -5.15 -3.31 -3.08
N HIS A 113 -3.82 -3.33 -3.14
CA HIS A 113 -3.07 -2.98 -4.34
C HIS A 113 -2.90 -4.24 -5.21
N ILE A 114 -3.20 -4.11 -6.49
CA ILE A 114 -3.18 -5.20 -7.45
C ILE A 114 -2.33 -4.76 -8.64
N PHE A 115 -1.16 -5.36 -8.76
CA PHE A 115 -0.24 -5.15 -9.88
C PHE A 115 -0.27 -6.37 -10.79
N ALA A 116 -0.24 -6.12 -12.07
CA ALA A 116 -0.45 -7.10 -13.10
C ALA A 116 -1.95 -7.48 -13.27
N THR A 117 -2.25 -8.65 -13.74
CA THR A 117 -3.58 -9.01 -14.19
C THR A 117 -4.30 -9.94 -13.21
N LYS A 118 -5.53 -10.27 -13.52
CA LYS A 118 -6.31 -11.32 -12.88
C LYS A 118 -5.63 -12.69 -13.09
N THR A 119 -5.80 -13.61 -12.14
CA THR A 119 -5.34 -14.99 -12.26
C THR A 119 -5.74 -15.62 -13.61
N GLY A 120 -4.79 -16.25 -14.29
CA GLY A 120 -4.97 -16.88 -15.59
C GLY A 120 -4.84 -15.93 -16.80
N SER A 121 -4.67 -14.63 -16.56
CA SER A 121 -4.32 -13.68 -17.62
C SER A 121 -2.79 -13.60 -17.80
N VAL A 122 -2.36 -13.18 -18.97
CA VAL A 122 -0.94 -13.06 -19.34
C VAL A 122 -0.67 -11.60 -19.68
N LEU A 123 0.44 -11.06 -19.15
CA LEU A 123 0.91 -9.73 -19.49
C LEU A 123 1.76 -9.75 -20.76
N GLU A 124 1.56 -8.74 -21.58
CA GLU A 124 2.45 -8.49 -22.73
C GLU A 124 3.87 -8.17 -22.22
N PRO A 125 4.92 -8.58 -22.98
CA PRO A 125 6.32 -8.39 -22.55
C PRO A 125 6.70 -6.94 -22.21
N GLU A 126 6.07 -5.97 -22.89
CA GLU A 126 6.32 -4.55 -22.63
C GLU A 126 5.84 -4.10 -21.25
N TYR A 127 4.77 -4.71 -20.71
CA TYR A 127 4.28 -4.43 -19.37
C TYR A 127 5.14 -5.09 -18.30
N LEU A 128 5.71 -6.26 -18.58
CA LEU A 128 6.63 -6.92 -17.64
C LEU A 128 7.83 -6.03 -17.32
N LYS A 129 8.40 -5.38 -18.33
CA LYS A 129 9.53 -4.44 -18.13
C LYS A 129 9.18 -3.27 -17.21
N LEU A 130 7.91 -2.84 -17.16
CA LEU A 130 7.50 -1.78 -16.26
C LEU A 130 7.56 -2.20 -14.79
N PHE A 131 7.30 -3.48 -14.51
CA PHE A 131 7.35 -4.02 -13.15
C PHE A 131 8.76 -4.42 -12.71
N GLU A 132 9.72 -4.43 -13.62
CA GLU A 132 11.15 -4.58 -13.31
C GLU A 132 11.80 -3.25 -12.88
N GLU A 133 11.07 -2.13 -12.99
CA GLU A 133 11.46 -0.83 -12.48
C GLU A 133 10.63 -0.48 -11.23
N PRO A 134 11.15 0.33 -10.29
CA PRO A 134 10.36 0.81 -9.16
C PRO A 134 9.15 1.60 -9.62
N LEU A 135 7.94 1.08 -9.36
CA LEU A 135 6.68 1.71 -9.82
C LEU A 135 6.23 2.85 -8.93
N GLY A 136 6.56 2.82 -7.66
CA GLY A 136 6.28 3.88 -6.70
C GLY A 136 7.38 4.94 -6.67
N SER A 137 7.04 6.17 -6.31
CA SER A 137 8.02 7.18 -5.92
C SER A 137 8.68 6.80 -4.59
N VAL A 138 9.83 7.36 -4.30
CA VAL A 138 10.35 7.41 -2.93
C VAL A 138 9.47 8.39 -2.15
N HIS A 139 8.94 8.01 -1.00
CA HIS A 139 8.01 8.82 -0.22
C HIS A 139 7.97 8.42 1.25
N VAL A 140 7.30 9.25 2.01
CA VAL A 140 6.88 9.00 3.39
C VAL A 140 5.36 8.94 3.42
N ASP A 141 4.81 8.05 4.22
CA ASP A 141 3.36 7.92 4.40
C ASP A 141 2.82 9.04 5.29
N VAL A 142 2.09 9.97 4.66
CA VAL A 142 1.44 11.13 5.31
C VAL A 142 -0.06 11.20 5.01
N GLN A 143 -0.68 10.07 4.72
CA GLN A 143 -2.09 9.98 4.31
C GLN A 143 -3.06 10.49 5.38
N TYR A 144 -2.62 10.60 6.63
CA TYR A 144 -3.40 11.21 7.71
C TYR A 144 -3.70 12.70 7.44
N GLU A 145 -2.87 13.39 6.67
CA GLU A 145 -3.08 14.80 6.32
C GLU A 145 -4.36 15.02 5.52
N GLU A 146 -4.77 14.04 4.69
CA GLU A 146 -6.03 14.06 3.93
C GLU A 146 -7.28 14.03 4.84
N HIS A 147 -7.10 13.69 6.11
CA HIS A 147 -8.16 13.54 7.11
C HIS A 147 -7.87 14.35 8.37
N TYR A 148 -7.15 15.46 8.24
CA TYR A 148 -6.67 16.26 9.36
C TYR A 148 -7.79 16.65 10.35
N ASP A 149 -8.89 17.22 9.86
CA ASP A 149 -10.01 17.65 10.70
C ASP A 149 -10.67 16.47 11.43
N TYR A 150 -10.72 15.32 10.81
CA TYR A 150 -11.25 14.10 11.42
C TYR A 150 -10.39 13.69 12.62
N TRP A 151 -9.08 13.61 12.46
CA TRP A 151 -8.17 13.21 13.52
C TRP A 151 -8.19 14.21 14.68
N HIS A 152 -8.27 15.50 14.40
CA HIS A 152 -8.33 16.55 15.42
C HIS A 152 -9.69 16.63 16.15
N SER A 153 -10.66 15.81 15.79
CA SER A 153 -11.89 15.64 16.56
C SER A 153 -11.73 14.75 17.82
N PHE A 154 -10.62 14.01 17.93
CA PHE A 154 -10.27 13.24 19.12
C PHE A 154 -9.55 14.12 20.15
N LYS A 155 -9.57 13.70 21.43
CA LYS A 155 -8.92 14.46 22.51
C LYS A 155 -7.41 14.34 22.47
N GLU A 156 -6.94 13.11 22.19
CA GLU A 156 -5.54 12.78 22.06
C GLU A 156 -5.31 12.12 20.72
N VAL A 157 -4.39 12.64 19.93
CA VAL A 157 -4.02 12.09 18.64
C VAL A 157 -2.50 12.10 18.46
N ASP A 158 -1.94 11.00 18.01
CA ASP A 158 -0.51 10.87 17.72
C ASP A 158 -0.31 10.78 16.20
N LEU A 159 0.11 11.89 15.59
CA LEU A 159 0.43 11.98 14.17
C LEU A 159 1.93 11.85 13.88
N GLU A 160 2.78 11.80 14.90
CA GLU A 160 4.21 11.57 14.75
C GLU A 160 4.54 10.07 14.64
N ASN A 161 3.78 9.24 15.37
CA ASN A 161 3.97 7.78 15.38
C ASN A 161 2.85 7.07 14.64
N THR A 162 2.59 7.46 13.41
CA THR A 162 1.60 6.79 12.55
C THR A 162 2.06 5.39 12.17
N LEU A 163 1.13 4.49 11.92
CA LEU A 163 1.39 3.13 11.46
C LEU A 163 1.21 3.02 9.95
N SER A 164 2.14 2.36 9.29
CA SER A 164 1.96 1.85 7.92
C SER A 164 2.19 0.35 7.89
N PHE A 165 1.33 -0.40 7.21
CA PHE A 165 1.49 -1.83 7.06
C PHE A 165 1.16 -2.34 5.66
N THR A 166 1.86 -3.40 5.26
CA THR A 166 1.65 -4.12 4.00
C THR A 166 1.71 -5.63 4.26
N ILE A 167 0.75 -6.38 3.71
CA ILE A 167 0.71 -7.84 3.78
C ILE A 167 0.64 -8.38 2.36
N PRO A 168 1.70 -9.03 1.86
CA PRO A 168 1.69 -9.66 0.54
C PRO A 168 0.77 -10.89 0.53
N ILE A 169 -0.18 -10.90 -0.38
CA ILE A 169 -1.10 -12.02 -0.62
C ILE A 169 -0.63 -12.87 -1.78
N ASN A 170 -0.12 -12.22 -2.83
CA ASN A 170 0.54 -12.86 -3.96
C ASN A 170 1.77 -12.04 -4.31
N LEU A 171 2.84 -12.71 -4.70
CA LEU A 171 4.12 -12.11 -5.06
C LEU A 171 4.58 -12.64 -6.43
N PRO A 172 5.34 -11.86 -7.18
CA PRO A 172 6.04 -12.38 -8.34
C PRO A 172 7.03 -13.47 -7.92
N THR A 173 7.40 -14.32 -8.87
CA THR A 173 8.34 -15.44 -8.64
C THR A 173 9.68 -14.95 -8.07
N HIS A 174 10.12 -13.77 -8.49
CA HIS A 174 11.35 -13.14 -8.01
C HIS A 174 11.14 -11.66 -7.72
N GLY A 175 11.80 -11.17 -6.66
CA GLY A 175 11.75 -9.76 -6.25
C GLY A 175 10.48 -9.43 -5.47
N GLY A 176 10.18 -8.15 -5.42
CA GLY A 176 9.09 -7.59 -4.62
C GLY A 176 9.48 -7.41 -3.15
N GLY A 177 9.21 -6.22 -2.63
CA GLY A 177 9.59 -5.85 -1.27
C GLY A 177 9.49 -4.34 -1.08
N LEU A 178 10.26 -3.85 -0.13
CA LEU A 178 10.33 -2.46 0.25
C LEU A 178 11.79 -2.03 0.40
N TYR A 179 12.22 -1.04 -0.35
CA TYR A 179 13.43 -0.28 -0.07
C TYR A 179 13.16 0.70 1.06
N THR A 180 14.10 0.85 1.99
CA THR A 180 14.01 1.81 3.08
C THR A 180 15.31 2.57 3.27
N TRP A 181 15.21 3.82 3.71
CA TRP A 181 16.30 4.69 4.12
C TRP A 181 16.19 4.94 5.61
N GLU A 182 16.73 4.02 6.40
CA GLU A 182 16.57 4.02 7.87
C GLU A 182 17.53 4.98 8.58
N ASP A 183 18.54 5.48 7.88
CA ASP A 183 19.56 6.43 8.34
C ASP A 183 19.18 7.91 8.13
N ILE A 184 18.05 8.18 7.46
CA ILE A 184 17.56 9.54 7.26
C ILE A 184 16.94 10.07 8.56
N VAL A 185 17.51 11.12 9.11
CA VAL A 185 17.08 11.73 10.39
C VAL A 185 15.74 12.46 10.26
N ASP A 186 15.50 13.13 9.14
CA ASP A 186 14.27 13.84 8.87
C ASP A 186 13.68 13.41 7.51
N PRO A 187 12.97 12.26 7.48
CA PRO A 187 12.46 11.71 6.24
C PRO A 187 11.42 12.58 5.54
N LEU A 188 10.71 13.45 6.28
CA LEU A 188 9.70 14.35 5.70
C LEU A 188 10.30 15.38 4.74
N LEU A 189 11.59 15.72 4.90
CA LEU A 189 12.30 16.60 3.96
C LEU A 189 12.46 15.99 2.57
N PHE A 190 12.36 14.69 2.44
CA PHE A 190 12.51 13.92 1.20
C PHE A 190 11.15 13.47 0.63
N ASN A 191 10.04 13.90 1.21
CA ASN A 191 8.74 13.54 0.67
C ASN A 191 8.56 14.20 -0.71
N TYR A 192 8.22 13.39 -1.71
CA TYR A 192 8.01 13.81 -3.10
C TYR A 192 7.07 15.01 -3.25
N THR A 193 6.05 15.09 -2.42
CA THR A 193 5.08 16.19 -2.44
C THR A 193 5.66 17.53 -1.96
N THR A 194 6.75 17.51 -1.21
CA THR A 194 7.33 18.71 -0.59
C THR A 194 8.64 19.18 -1.22
N ASN A 195 9.41 18.29 -1.87
CA ASN A 195 10.74 18.67 -2.33
C ASN A 195 11.35 17.74 -3.40
N GLU A 196 10.88 17.84 -4.66
CA GLU A 196 11.37 17.01 -5.78
C GLU A 196 12.91 17.07 -5.95
N ASN A 197 13.52 18.22 -5.70
CA ASN A 197 14.97 18.41 -5.91
C ASN A 197 15.85 17.65 -4.91
N LYS A 198 15.32 17.27 -3.74
CA LYS A 198 16.10 16.53 -2.75
C LYS A 198 16.16 15.03 -3.00
N LEU A 199 15.24 14.49 -3.80
CA LEU A 199 15.27 13.07 -4.14
C LEU A 199 16.49 12.69 -4.99
N ASP A 200 17.03 13.64 -5.78
CA ASP A 200 18.25 13.45 -6.57
C ASP A 200 19.50 13.34 -5.69
N GLU A 201 19.43 13.80 -4.43
CA GLU A 201 20.51 13.73 -3.47
C GLU A 201 20.52 12.41 -2.68
N LEU A 202 19.45 11.58 -2.81
CA LEU A 202 19.39 10.32 -2.09
C LEU A 202 20.39 9.31 -2.66
N GLU A 203 21.20 8.78 -1.78
CA GLU A 203 22.01 7.60 -2.04
C GLU A 203 21.13 6.35 -2.21
N SER A 204 21.74 5.24 -2.58
CA SER A 204 21.05 3.93 -2.62
C SER A 204 20.36 3.64 -1.29
N PRO A 205 19.22 2.91 -1.30
CA PRO A 205 18.50 2.58 -0.08
C PRO A 205 19.39 1.84 0.92
N SER A 206 19.28 2.19 2.20
CA SER A 206 20.07 1.59 3.26
C SER A 206 19.70 0.11 3.49
N VAL A 207 18.44 -0.27 3.28
CA VAL A 207 17.98 -1.65 3.45
C VAL A 207 17.01 -2.06 2.35
N SER A 208 17.16 -3.32 1.91
CA SER A 208 16.23 -4.01 1.01
C SER A 208 15.42 -5.04 1.80
N ASN A 209 14.14 -4.79 1.97
CA ASN A 209 13.24 -5.65 2.75
C ASN A 209 12.40 -6.50 1.80
N LEU A 210 12.83 -7.73 1.48
CA LEU A 210 12.05 -8.65 0.67
C LEU A 210 10.75 -9.04 1.40
N TYR A 211 9.68 -9.17 0.66
CA TYR A 211 8.39 -9.63 1.16
C TYR A 211 8.34 -11.15 1.28
N ASN A 212 7.62 -11.64 2.28
CA ASN A 212 7.21 -13.03 2.41
C ASN A 212 5.67 -13.11 2.33
N LYS A 213 5.15 -14.02 1.53
CA LYS A 213 3.69 -14.23 1.38
C LYS A 213 3.03 -14.49 2.73
N GLY A 214 1.99 -13.71 3.05
CA GLY A 214 1.24 -13.79 4.30
C GLY A 214 1.94 -13.22 5.55
N GLU A 215 3.11 -12.57 5.38
CA GLU A 215 3.80 -11.87 6.46
C GLU A 215 3.54 -10.38 6.39
N MET A 216 2.98 -9.81 7.44
CA MET A 216 2.82 -8.36 7.55
C MET A 216 4.19 -7.72 7.78
N ILE A 217 4.53 -6.75 6.96
CA ILE A 217 5.58 -5.77 7.23
C ILE A 217 4.89 -4.49 7.70
N TYR A 218 5.37 -3.93 8.81
CA TYR A 218 4.88 -2.66 9.31
C TYR A 218 6.01 -1.82 9.91
N PHE A 219 5.78 -0.53 9.98
CA PHE A 219 6.63 0.42 10.70
C PHE A 219 5.77 1.49 11.36
N ILE A 220 6.34 2.11 12.39
CA ILE A 220 5.74 3.21 13.15
C ILE A 220 6.58 4.47 12.91
N GLY A 221 5.91 5.60 12.73
CA GLY A 221 6.52 6.88 12.42
C GLY A 221 6.81 7.05 10.92
N HIS A 222 7.50 8.11 10.61
CA HIS A 222 7.81 8.51 9.25
C HIS A 222 9.07 7.78 8.77
N LEU A 223 8.91 6.85 7.85
CA LEU A 223 10.01 6.11 7.21
C LEU A 223 10.03 6.39 5.72
N LEU A 224 11.17 6.87 5.22
CA LEU A 224 11.36 7.04 3.79
C LEU A 224 11.49 5.68 3.13
N HIS A 225 10.65 5.41 2.14
CA HIS A 225 10.58 4.11 1.51
C HIS A 225 10.15 4.16 0.05
N GLN A 226 10.39 3.05 -0.65
CA GLN A 226 9.97 2.83 -2.02
C GLN A 226 9.66 1.36 -2.24
N MET A 227 8.63 1.10 -3.03
CA MET A 227 8.30 -0.25 -3.45
C MET A 227 9.39 -0.85 -4.34
N MET A 228 9.93 -2.00 -3.96
CA MET A 228 10.89 -2.76 -4.77
C MET A 228 10.23 -3.32 -6.03
N PRO A 229 10.95 -3.34 -7.17
CA PRO A 229 10.49 -4.01 -8.38
C PRO A 229 10.45 -5.53 -8.22
N GLY A 230 9.76 -6.19 -9.16
CA GLY A 230 10.00 -7.60 -9.46
C GLY A 230 11.28 -7.76 -10.28
N THR A 231 11.80 -8.98 -10.35
CA THR A 231 12.96 -9.31 -11.19
C THR A 231 12.68 -10.59 -11.95
N GLN A 232 13.19 -10.71 -13.19
CA GLN A 232 13.00 -11.89 -14.03
C GLN A 232 11.51 -12.31 -14.14
N LEU A 233 10.65 -11.32 -14.31
CA LEU A 233 9.21 -11.51 -14.28
C LEU A 233 8.72 -12.44 -15.38
N GLN A 234 7.80 -13.32 -15.00
CA GLN A 234 7.08 -14.18 -15.90
C GLN A 234 5.75 -13.54 -16.32
N PRO A 235 5.22 -13.85 -17.51
CA PRO A 235 3.96 -13.29 -17.98
C PRO A 235 2.76 -13.53 -17.06
N THR A 236 2.83 -14.52 -16.19
CA THR A 236 1.80 -14.87 -15.20
C THR A 236 2.04 -14.26 -13.82
N ASP A 237 3.21 -13.64 -13.62
CA ASP A 237 3.53 -13.02 -12.34
C ASP A 237 2.58 -11.87 -12.03
N ARG A 238 2.25 -11.76 -10.77
CA ARG A 238 1.38 -10.70 -10.23
C ARG A 238 1.75 -10.40 -8.79
N ARG A 239 1.38 -9.22 -8.32
CA ARG A 239 1.50 -8.83 -6.94
C ARG A 239 0.17 -8.32 -6.40
N ILE A 240 -0.28 -8.93 -5.32
CA ILE A 240 -1.44 -8.46 -4.56
C ILE A 240 -0.97 -8.22 -3.13
N THR A 241 -1.24 -7.03 -2.60
CA THR A 241 -0.96 -6.69 -1.21
C THR A 241 -2.20 -6.11 -0.54
N VAL A 242 -2.45 -6.50 0.71
CA VAL A 242 -3.32 -5.72 1.61
C VAL A 242 -2.49 -4.60 2.19
N GLN A 243 -3.02 -3.39 2.19
CA GLN A 243 -2.35 -2.22 2.75
C GLN A 243 -3.30 -1.40 3.61
N GLY A 244 -2.71 -0.68 4.55
CA GLY A 244 -3.41 0.29 5.36
C GLY A 244 -2.47 1.08 6.24
N HIS A 245 -3.04 2.10 6.84
CA HIS A 245 -2.38 3.00 7.77
C HIS A 245 -3.12 2.97 9.11
N GLY A 246 -2.51 3.53 10.13
CA GLY A 246 -3.13 3.67 11.44
C GLY A 246 -2.71 4.94 12.14
N VAL A 247 -3.66 5.53 12.85
CA VAL A 247 -3.42 6.67 13.75
C VAL A 247 -3.90 6.28 15.14
N LYS A 248 -3.11 6.59 16.15
CA LYS A 248 -3.49 6.36 17.54
C LYS A 248 -4.28 7.56 18.06
N CYS A 249 -5.54 7.31 18.45
CA CYS A 249 -6.44 8.33 19.00
C CYS A 249 -7.09 7.83 20.29
N ASP A 250 -7.02 8.63 21.36
CA ASP A 250 -7.59 8.29 22.67
C ASP A 250 -7.18 6.88 23.16
N GLY A 251 -5.90 6.52 22.95
CA GLY A 251 -5.34 5.22 23.35
C GLY A 251 -5.73 4.04 22.47
N VAL A 252 -6.36 4.25 21.30
CA VAL A 252 -6.79 3.21 20.36
C VAL A 252 -6.17 3.44 18.99
N TRP A 253 -5.55 2.41 18.42
CA TRP A 253 -5.10 2.43 17.04
C TRP A 253 -6.28 2.26 16.07
N ARG A 254 -6.45 3.19 15.15
CA ARG A 254 -7.52 3.21 14.15
C ARG A 254 -6.95 2.98 12.77
N LEU A 255 -7.24 1.81 12.19
CA LEU A 255 -6.74 1.41 10.89
C LEU A 255 -7.66 1.91 9.77
N TYR A 256 -7.05 2.43 8.71
CA TYR A 256 -7.74 3.00 7.53
C TYR A 256 -6.86 2.88 6.28
N TRP A 257 -7.34 3.36 5.15
CA TRP A 257 -6.58 3.40 3.89
C TRP A 257 -6.70 4.69 3.10
#